data_0fdfc24423dc335663c26bd589368fe9
#
_entry.id   0fdfc24423dc335663c26bd589368fe9
#
_cell.length_a   1.000
_cell.length_b   1.000
_cell.length_c   1.000
_cell.angle_alpha   90.00
_cell.angle_beta   90.00
_cell.angle_gamma   90.00
#
_symmetry.space_group_name_H-M   'P 1'
#
loop_
_entity.id
_entity.type
_entity.pdbx_description
1 polymer ?
#
loop_
_entity_poly.entity_id
_entity_poly.type
_entity_poly.pdbx_seq_one_letter_code
_entity_poly.pdbx_strand_id
1 'polypeptide(L)'
;PLITFILLTGGNSDTSFGSVGIWIITGLALISIGRIAQAGHLGSLLNDLSGIFGVLGWSVVILNAIRGIVAIDFNLQPVGTGDWGGLLITLVVAVTGIVASLPLGIVLALGRRSNMPVISILCTIFIEFWRGVPLITVLFMASVMLPLFLPAGVNFDNLLRALIGVMLFSAAYMAEVVRG
;
A
#
# COMPACT_ATOMS: atom_id res chain seq x y z
N PRO A 1 10.84 -0.16 -2.57
CA PRO A 1 9.78 0.48 -1.78
C PRO A 1 10.32 1.52 -0.78
N LEU A 2 11.35 1.18 0.03
CA LEU A 2 11.92 2.06 1.06
C LEU A 2 12.62 3.29 0.46
N ILE A 3 13.46 3.07 -0.54
CA ILE A 3 14.17 4.15 -1.26
C ILE A 3 13.15 5.08 -1.92
N THR A 4 12.12 4.53 -2.54
CA THR A 4 11.04 5.30 -3.17
C THR A 4 10.28 6.12 -2.14
N PHE A 5 9.99 5.55 -0.96
CA PHE A 5 9.31 6.26 0.12
C PHE A 5 10.17 7.43 0.67
N ILE A 6 11.48 7.21 0.87
CA ILE A 6 12.41 8.27 1.32
C ILE A 6 12.50 9.40 0.30
N LEU A 7 12.59 9.06 -0.99
CA LEU A 7 12.63 10.06 -2.07
C LEU A 7 11.31 10.85 -2.18
N LEU A 8 10.17 10.20 -1.90
CA LEU A 8 8.86 10.84 -1.96
C LEU A 8 8.57 11.75 -0.76
N THR A 9 9.03 11.38 0.43
CA THR A 9 8.79 12.14 1.67
C THR A 9 9.87 13.18 1.94
N GLY A 10 10.95 13.21 1.16
CA GLY A 10 12.07 14.14 1.36
C GLY A 10 12.87 13.88 2.64
N GLY A 11 12.63 12.74 3.30
CA GLY A 11 13.26 12.45 4.60
C GLY A 11 12.68 13.25 5.78
N ASN A 12 11.71 14.11 5.53
CA ASN A 12 11.10 14.95 6.57
C ASN A 12 10.01 14.16 7.31
N SER A 13 10.41 13.35 8.26
CA SER A 13 9.50 12.72 9.20
C SER A 13 9.71 13.32 10.58
N ASP A 14 8.64 13.76 11.26
CA ASP A 14 8.65 14.31 12.62
C ASP A 14 9.06 13.27 13.70
N THR A 15 9.75 12.21 13.30
CA THR A 15 10.23 11.17 14.22
C THR A 15 11.54 11.62 14.86
N SER A 16 11.49 11.94 16.15
CA SER A 16 12.71 12.20 16.91
C SER A 16 13.53 10.90 17.06
N PHE A 17 14.85 10.97 16.87
CA PHE A 17 15.77 9.84 17.08
C PHE A 17 15.61 9.20 18.47
N GLY A 18 15.22 10.00 19.49
CA GLY A 18 14.94 9.52 20.84
C GLY A 18 13.77 8.53 20.88
N SER A 19 12.70 8.80 20.15
CA SER A 19 11.53 7.89 20.11
C SER A 19 11.87 6.56 19.41
N VAL A 20 12.65 6.60 18.33
CA VAL A 20 13.09 5.38 17.63
C VAL A 20 13.97 4.52 18.56
N GLY A 21 14.88 5.14 19.30
CA GLY A 21 15.74 4.45 20.26
C GLY A 21 14.95 3.73 21.36
N ILE A 22 13.94 4.39 21.95
CA ILE A 22 13.09 3.81 23.00
C ILE A 22 12.35 2.57 22.45
N TRP A 23 11.80 2.64 21.25
CA TRP A 23 11.08 1.51 20.66
C TRP A 23 11.99 0.34 20.26
N ILE A 24 13.23 0.60 19.85
CA ILE A 24 14.23 -0.47 19.61
C ILE A 24 14.57 -1.16 20.93
N ILE A 25 14.79 -0.41 22.02
CA ILE A 25 15.06 -0.98 23.35
C ILE A 25 13.89 -1.82 23.83
N THR A 26 12.63 -1.36 23.65
CA THR A 26 11.45 -2.15 24.02
C THR A 26 11.33 -3.44 23.21
N GLY A 27 11.63 -3.40 21.91
CA GLY A 27 11.66 -4.58 21.06
C GLY A 27 12.72 -5.59 21.49
N LEU A 28 13.93 -5.14 21.81
CA LEU A 28 15.01 -5.98 22.34
C LEU A 28 14.67 -6.57 23.73
N ALA A 29 13.99 -5.80 24.56
CA ALA A 29 13.50 -6.30 25.86
C ALA A 29 12.47 -7.43 25.68
N LEU A 30 11.54 -7.31 24.74
CA LEU A 30 10.57 -8.37 24.42
C LEU A 30 11.24 -9.64 23.89
N ILE A 31 12.26 -9.50 23.03
CA ILE A 31 13.05 -10.64 22.54
C ILE A 31 13.79 -11.33 23.67
N SER A 32 14.41 -10.55 24.58
CA SER A 32 15.14 -11.09 25.72
C SER A 32 14.22 -11.82 26.70
N ILE A 33 13.03 -11.29 26.98
CA ILE A 33 11.99 -11.96 27.79
C ILE A 33 11.56 -13.28 27.12
N GLY A 34 11.32 -13.28 25.81
CA GLY A 34 10.99 -14.49 25.08
C GLY A 34 12.09 -15.57 25.18
N ARG A 35 13.37 -15.17 25.08
CA ARG A 35 14.51 -16.09 25.22
C ARG A 35 14.69 -16.62 26.65
N ILE A 36 14.49 -15.78 27.65
CA ILE A 36 14.56 -16.19 29.07
C ILE A 36 13.41 -17.16 29.39
N ALA A 37 12.21 -16.92 28.84
CA ALA A 37 11.07 -17.83 28.99
C ALA A 37 11.34 -19.21 28.35
N GLN A 38 12.08 -19.28 27.23
CA GLN A 38 12.51 -20.54 26.63
C GLN A 38 13.60 -21.26 27.42
N ALA A 39 14.52 -20.51 28.03
CA ALA A 39 15.65 -21.07 28.79
C ALA A 39 15.27 -21.51 30.21
N GLY A 40 14.22 -20.92 30.79
CA GLY A 40 13.72 -21.26 32.12
C GLY A 40 12.58 -22.28 32.02
N HIS A 41 12.59 -23.32 32.89
CA HIS A 41 11.55 -24.35 33.02
C HIS A 41 10.21 -23.80 33.56
N LEU A 42 9.76 -22.66 33.08
CA LEU A 42 8.56 -21.94 33.48
C LEU A 42 7.35 -22.38 32.63
N GLY A 43 6.86 -23.58 32.82
CA GLY A 43 5.55 -24.06 32.36
C GLY A 43 5.29 -24.04 30.84
N SER A 44 4.52 -25.01 30.36
CA SER A 44 4.20 -25.20 28.92
C SER A 44 3.54 -23.97 28.26
N LEU A 45 2.70 -23.23 28.99
CA LEU A 45 2.00 -22.04 28.52
C LEU A 45 2.97 -20.87 28.20
N LEU A 46 4.02 -20.68 29.01
CA LEU A 46 5.01 -19.63 28.77
C LEU A 46 5.93 -19.98 27.60
N ASN A 47 6.14 -21.25 27.32
CA ASN A 47 6.92 -21.68 26.17
C ASN A 47 6.17 -21.44 24.86
N ASP A 48 4.86 -21.66 24.82
CA ASP A 48 4.03 -21.34 23.65
C ASP A 48 3.93 -19.83 23.39
N LEU A 49 3.88 -19.03 24.46
CA LEU A 49 3.89 -17.55 24.35
C LEU A 49 5.26 -16.98 23.96
N SER A 50 6.36 -17.68 24.23
CA SER A 50 7.72 -17.23 23.91
C SER A 50 7.93 -16.99 22.41
N GLY A 51 7.33 -17.81 21.56
CA GLY A 51 7.33 -17.63 20.11
C GLY A 51 6.65 -16.32 19.70
N ILE A 52 5.51 -16.02 20.31
CA ILE A 52 4.76 -14.77 20.05
C ILE A 52 5.57 -13.56 20.50
N PHE A 53 6.18 -13.58 21.68
CA PHE A 53 7.05 -12.50 22.15
C PHE A 53 8.28 -12.30 21.26
N GLY A 54 8.85 -13.38 20.72
CA GLY A 54 9.93 -13.31 19.75
C GLY A 54 9.50 -12.62 18.45
N VAL A 55 8.39 -13.04 17.85
CA VAL A 55 7.86 -12.45 16.62
C VAL A 55 7.48 -10.98 16.81
N LEU A 56 6.78 -10.65 17.89
CA LEU A 56 6.41 -9.27 18.22
C LEU A 56 7.63 -8.39 18.46
N GLY A 57 8.62 -8.89 19.20
CA GLY A 57 9.87 -8.17 19.45
C GLY A 57 10.63 -7.87 18.17
N TRP A 58 10.80 -8.85 17.29
CA TRP A 58 11.44 -8.65 15.99
C TRP A 58 10.65 -7.72 15.08
N SER A 59 9.32 -7.79 15.05
CA SER A 59 8.50 -6.89 14.26
C SER A 59 8.64 -5.43 14.73
N VAL A 60 8.68 -5.20 16.05
CA VAL A 60 8.91 -3.86 16.62
C VAL A 60 10.30 -3.35 16.26
N VAL A 61 11.34 -4.16 16.36
CA VAL A 61 12.73 -3.77 16.00
C VAL A 61 12.82 -3.43 14.52
N ILE A 62 12.29 -4.28 13.64
CA ILE A 62 12.33 -4.06 12.18
C ILE A 62 11.57 -2.80 11.78
N LEU A 63 10.35 -2.62 12.30
CA LEU A 63 9.55 -1.43 12.00
C LEU A 63 10.25 -0.14 12.47
N ASN A 64 10.88 -0.15 13.62
CA ASN A 64 11.57 1.03 14.12
C ASN A 64 12.94 1.24 13.46
N ALA A 65 13.63 0.20 13.05
CA ALA A 65 14.81 0.32 12.19
C ALA A 65 14.45 0.98 10.83
N ILE A 66 13.34 0.56 10.23
CA ILE A 66 12.81 1.18 9.01
C ILE A 66 12.47 2.66 9.25
N ARG A 67 11.78 2.98 10.36
CA ARG A 67 11.46 4.36 10.74
C ARG A 67 12.73 5.18 10.99
N GLY A 68 13.75 4.60 11.63
CA GLY A 68 15.05 5.26 11.85
C GLY A 68 15.76 5.59 10.54
N ILE A 69 15.76 4.70 9.57
CA ILE A 69 16.32 4.96 8.23
C ILE A 69 15.55 6.05 7.51
N VAL A 70 14.21 6.04 7.62
CA VAL A 70 13.34 7.06 7.01
C VAL A 70 13.48 8.41 7.70
N ALA A 71 13.82 8.43 9.00
CA ALA A 71 14.01 9.65 9.79
C ALA A 71 15.39 10.33 9.56
N ILE A 72 16.28 9.71 8.77
CA ILE A 72 17.53 10.36 8.37
C ILE A 72 17.16 11.52 7.44
N ASP A 73 17.41 12.73 7.90
CA ASP A 73 17.19 13.94 7.10
C ASP A 73 18.30 14.05 6.06
N PHE A 74 17.97 13.74 4.81
CA PHE A 74 18.89 13.88 3.68
C PHE A 74 18.88 15.31 3.12
N ASN A 75 18.21 16.24 3.79
CA ASN A 75 18.05 17.63 3.32
C ASN A 75 17.51 17.70 1.86
N LEU A 76 16.66 16.73 1.50
CA LEU A 76 16.05 16.68 0.17
C LEU A 76 14.89 17.66 0.12
N GLN A 77 14.89 18.50 -0.88
CA GLN A 77 13.76 19.40 -1.12
C GLN A 77 12.60 18.62 -1.74
N PRO A 78 11.36 18.79 -1.23
CA PRO A 78 10.20 18.17 -1.85
C PRO A 78 9.98 18.74 -3.25
N VAL A 79 9.97 17.87 -4.25
CA VAL A 79 9.69 18.22 -5.64
C VAL A 79 8.29 17.79 -6.02
N GLY A 80 7.60 18.63 -6.81
CA GLY A 80 6.27 18.31 -7.32
C GLY A 80 6.30 17.08 -8.25
N THR A 81 5.18 16.40 -8.34
CA THR A 81 5.04 15.22 -9.21
C THR A 81 5.28 15.50 -10.68
N GLY A 82 5.14 16.77 -11.11
CA GLY A 82 5.45 17.22 -12.47
C GLY A 82 6.94 17.17 -12.81
N ASP A 83 7.82 17.21 -11.79
CA ASP A 83 9.28 17.21 -11.96
C ASP A 83 9.86 15.79 -11.83
N TRP A 84 9.02 14.79 -11.64
CA TRP A 84 9.46 13.41 -11.52
C TRP A 84 9.93 12.85 -12.86
N GLY A 85 11.04 12.13 -12.84
CA GLY A 85 11.51 11.44 -14.04
C GLY A 85 10.53 10.34 -14.49
N GLY A 86 10.42 10.16 -15.81
CA GLY A 86 9.48 9.21 -16.41
C GLY A 86 9.60 7.78 -15.87
N LEU A 87 10.81 7.31 -15.57
CA LEU A 87 11.05 6.00 -14.97
C LEU A 87 10.42 5.87 -13.58
N LEU A 88 10.54 6.91 -12.74
CA LEU A 88 9.94 6.92 -11.40
C LEU A 88 8.41 6.88 -11.49
N ILE A 89 7.83 7.72 -12.35
CA ILE A 89 6.38 7.74 -12.61
C ILE A 89 5.89 6.36 -13.08
N THR A 90 6.59 5.75 -14.03
CA THR A 90 6.22 4.43 -14.56
C THR A 90 6.25 3.35 -13.46
N LEU A 91 7.28 3.33 -12.62
CA LEU A 91 7.39 2.38 -11.51
C LEU A 91 6.28 2.59 -10.48
N VAL A 92 6.00 3.85 -10.11
CA VAL A 92 4.94 4.18 -9.16
C VAL A 92 3.58 3.73 -9.71
N VAL A 93 3.27 4.05 -10.96
CA VAL A 93 2.01 3.66 -11.60
C VAL A 93 1.89 2.15 -11.73
N ALA A 94 2.95 1.46 -12.13
CA ALA A 94 2.93 0.00 -12.28
C ALA A 94 2.74 -0.71 -10.93
N VAL A 95 3.54 -0.37 -9.92
CA VAL A 95 3.47 -1.03 -8.60
C VAL A 95 2.13 -0.75 -7.91
N THR A 96 1.70 0.51 -7.88
CA THR A 96 0.43 0.87 -7.25
C THR A 96 -0.77 0.31 -8.02
N GLY A 97 -0.73 0.33 -9.34
CA GLY A 97 -1.76 -0.25 -10.20
C GLY A 97 -1.93 -1.75 -9.93
N ILE A 98 -0.83 -2.53 -9.89
CA ILE A 98 -0.86 -3.97 -9.61
C ILE A 98 -1.37 -4.24 -8.19
N VAL A 99 -0.80 -3.58 -7.18
CA VAL A 99 -1.15 -3.81 -5.76
C VAL A 99 -2.61 -3.44 -5.49
N ALA A 100 -3.09 -2.33 -6.02
CA ALA A 100 -4.46 -1.88 -5.79
C ALA A 100 -5.50 -2.65 -6.62
N SER A 101 -5.12 -3.12 -7.83
CA SER A 101 -6.03 -3.90 -8.69
C SER A 101 -6.35 -5.28 -8.13
N LEU A 102 -5.44 -5.88 -7.35
CA LEU A 102 -5.63 -7.22 -6.81
C LEU A 102 -6.83 -7.30 -5.84
N PRO A 103 -6.92 -6.49 -4.76
CA PRO A 103 -8.08 -6.56 -3.87
C PRO A 103 -9.38 -6.17 -4.55
N LEU A 104 -9.35 -5.15 -5.43
CA LEU A 104 -10.53 -4.76 -6.20
C LEU A 104 -10.98 -5.84 -7.17
N GLY A 105 -10.03 -6.48 -7.87
CA GLY A 105 -10.31 -7.58 -8.78
C GLY A 105 -10.95 -8.77 -8.06
N ILE A 106 -10.46 -9.13 -6.87
CA ILE A 106 -11.06 -10.20 -6.04
C ILE A 106 -12.49 -9.84 -5.65
N VAL A 107 -12.73 -8.61 -5.16
CA VAL A 107 -14.07 -8.15 -4.78
C VAL A 107 -15.03 -8.18 -5.97
N LEU A 108 -14.60 -7.73 -7.15
CA LEU A 108 -15.39 -7.76 -8.38
C LEU A 108 -15.68 -9.20 -8.84
N ALA A 109 -14.69 -10.09 -8.77
CA ALA A 109 -14.86 -11.50 -9.13
C ALA A 109 -15.86 -12.21 -8.21
N LEU A 110 -15.77 -11.97 -6.90
CA LEU A 110 -16.70 -12.48 -5.91
C LEU A 110 -18.10 -11.89 -6.09
N GLY A 111 -18.20 -10.59 -6.33
CA GLY A 111 -19.46 -9.91 -6.60
C GLY A 111 -20.18 -10.46 -7.84
N ARG A 112 -19.45 -10.76 -8.90
CA ARG A 112 -19.99 -11.40 -10.11
C ARG A 112 -20.55 -12.80 -9.86
N ARG A 113 -20.00 -13.53 -8.88
CA ARG A 113 -20.49 -14.88 -8.47
C ARG A 113 -21.52 -14.85 -7.36
N SER A 114 -21.91 -13.67 -6.89
CA SER A 114 -22.89 -13.51 -5.82
C SER A 114 -24.27 -14.05 -6.23
N ASN A 115 -24.98 -14.66 -5.27
CA ASN A 115 -26.37 -15.07 -5.45
C ASN A 115 -27.35 -13.88 -5.50
N MET A 116 -26.87 -12.66 -5.24
CA MET A 116 -27.66 -11.43 -5.33
C MET A 116 -27.63 -10.90 -6.78
N PRO A 117 -28.77 -10.90 -7.51
CA PRO A 117 -28.78 -10.56 -8.92
C PRO A 117 -28.29 -9.12 -9.17
N VAL A 118 -28.61 -8.18 -8.29
CA VAL A 118 -28.21 -6.77 -8.43
C VAL A 118 -26.67 -6.64 -8.36
N ILE A 119 -26.03 -7.26 -7.39
CA ILE A 119 -24.57 -7.20 -7.22
C ILE A 119 -23.87 -7.86 -8.41
N SER A 120 -24.35 -9.02 -8.82
CA SER A 120 -23.78 -9.77 -9.95
C SER A 120 -23.88 -8.97 -11.25
N ILE A 121 -25.02 -8.34 -11.53
CA ILE A 121 -25.21 -7.50 -12.71
C ILE A 121 -24.30 -6.27 -12.69
N LEU A 122 -24.23 -5.55 -11.56
CA LEU A 122 -23.39 -4.36 -11.43
C LEU A 122 -21.91 -4.70 -11.63
N CYS A 123 -21.40 -5.76 -10.99
CA CYS A 123 -20.03 -6.19 -11.16
C CYS A 123 -19.74 -6.63 -12.61
N THR A 124 -20.68 -7.32 -13.26
CA THR A 124 -20.54 -7.73 -14.65
C THR A 124 -20.48 -6.53 -15.58
N ILE A 125 -21.41 -5.58 -15.45
CA ILE A 125 -21.41 -4.34 -16.25
C ILE A 125 -20.11 -3.57 -16.05
N PHE A 126 -19.64 -3.44 -14.80
CA PHE A 126 -18.38 -2.77 -14.51
C PHE A 126 -17.20 -3.45 -15.23
N ILE A 127 -17.05 -4.77 -15.09
CA ILE A 127 -15.95 -5.52 -15.70
C ILE A 127 -16.00 -5.41 -17.22
N GLU A 128 -17.15 -5.63 -17.84
CA GLU A 128 -17.30 -5.58 -19.30
C GLU A 128 -17.07 -4.16 -19.86
N PHE A 129 -17.54 -3.12 -19.15
CA PHE A 129 -17.32 -1.74 -19.55
C PHE A 129 -15.83 -1.40 -19.58
N TRP A 130 -15.09 -1.65 -18.47
CA TRP A 130 -13.68 -1.31 -18.39
C TRP A 130 -12.79 -2.14 -19.32
N ARG A 131 -13.18 -3.36 -19.64
CA ARG A 131 -12.48 -4.20 -20.62
C ARG A 131 -12.78 -3.83 -22.06
N GLY A 132 -13.93 -3.24 -22.33
CA GLY A 132 -14.34 -2.80 -23.65
C GLY A 132 -13.70 -1.49 -24.11
N VAL A 133 -13.14 -0.70 -23.17
CA VAL A 133 -12.55 0.61 -23.45
C VAL A 133 -11.03 0.50 -23.52
N PRO A 134 -10.35 1.07 -24.53
CA PRO A 134 -8.89 1.12 -24.58
C PRO A 134 -8.31 1.91 -23.39
N LEU A 135 -7.18 1.46 -22.82
CA LEU A 135 -6.54 2.13 -21.68
C LEU A 135 -6.24 3.61 -21.92
N ILE A 136 -5.83 3.96 -23.16
CA ILE A 136 -5.53 5.36 -23.49
C ILE A 136 -6.77 6.25 -23.35
N THR A 137 -7.94 5.76 -23.72
CA THR A 137 -9.21 6.48 -23.55
C THR A 137 -9.55 6.66 -22.07
N VAL A 138 -9.31 5.62 -21.26
CA VAL A 138 -9.50 5.66 -19.81
C VAL A 138 -8.60 6.72 -19.17
N LEU A 139 -7.33 6.78 -19.55
CA LEU A 139 -6.39 7.78 -19.02
C LEU A 139 -6.78 9.20 -19.45
N PHE A 140 -7.23 9.37 -20.68
CA PHE A 140 -7.73 10.67 -21.15
C PHE A 140 -8.99 11.10 -20.38
N MET A 141 -9.95 10.19 -20.19
CA MET A 141 -11.14 10.47 -19.38
C MET A 141 -10.77 10.78 -17.93
N ALA A 142 -9.85 10.05 -17.33
CA ALA A 142 -9.40 10.30 -15.96
C ALA A 142 -8.72 11.68 -15.83
N SER A 143 -7.92 12.09 -16.80
CA SER A 143 -7.21 13.37 -16.75
C SER A 143 -8.12 14.59 -16.99
N VAL A 144 -9.08 14.48 -17.94
CA VAL A 144 -9.91 15.60 -18.37
C VAL A 144 -11.28 15.61 -17.69
N MET A 145 -11.97 14.47 -17.63
CA MET A 145 -13.35 14.43 -17.14
C MET A 145 -13.44 14.33 -15.62
N LEU A 146 -12.50 13.63 -14.97
CA LEU A 146 -12.57 13.44 -13.52
C LEU A 146 -12.58 14.78 -12.75
N PRO A 147 -11.79 15.80 -13.12
CA PRO A 147 -11.87 17.11 -12.49
C PRO A 147 -13.25 17.81 -12.62
N LEU A 148 -13.97 17.55 -13.71
CA LEU A 148 -15.27 18.15 -13.96
C LEU A 148 -16.36 17.59 -13.02
N PHE A 149 -16.18 16.39 -12.50
CA PHE A 149 -17.11 15.76 -11.55
C PHE A 149 -16.78 16.10 -10.09
N LEU A 150 -15.64 16.74 -9.83
CA LEU A 150 -15.22 17.11 -8.48
C LEU A 150 -15.86 18.44 -8.04
N PRO A 151 -16.19 18.57 -6.74
CA PRO A 151 -16.66 19.84 -6.20
C PRO A 151 -15.59 20.92 -6.34
N ALA A 152 -16.03 22.17 -6.45
CA ALA A 152 -15.13 23.30 -6.50
C ALA A 152 -14.19 23.34 -5.29
N GLY A 153 -12.87 23.40 -5.55
CA GLY A 153 -11.82 23.42 -4.52
C GLY A 153 -11.11 22.07 -4.29
N VAL A 154 -11.60 20.98 -4.86
CA VAL A 154 -10.89 19.67 -4.80
C VAL A 154 -10.17 19.45 -6.13
N ASN A 155 -8.85 19.53 -6.11
CA ASN A 155 -8.02 19.20 -7.25
C ASN A 155 -7.15 17.98 -6.94
N PHE A 156 -7.31 16.92 -7.73
CA PHE A 156 -6.39 15.79 -7.70
C PHE A 156 -5.22 16.05 -8.64
N ASP A 157 -4.04 15.70 -8.19
CA ASP A 157 -2.85 15.71 -9.00
C ASP A 157 -2.99 14.80 -10.24
N ASN A 158 -2.35 15.19 -11.34
CA ASN A 158 -2.42 14.43 -12.61
C ASN A 158 -1.98 12.97 -12.44
N LEU A 159 -0.97 12.73 -11.59
CA LEU A 159 -0.51 11.39 -11.28
C LEU A 159 -1.61 10.56 -10.59
N LEU A 160 -2.29 11.15 -9.61
CA LEU A 160 -3.38 10.47 -8.88
C LEU A 160 -4.55 10.11 -9.81
N ARG A 161 -4.89 11.01 -10.75
CA ARG A 161 -5.92 10.73 -11.76
C ARG A 161 -5.55 9.56 -12.64
N ALA A 162 -4.29 9.53 -13.11
CA ALA A 162 -3.78 8.41 -13.90
C ALA A 162 -3.77 7.09 -13.08
N LEU A 163 -3.38 7.14 -11.82
CA LEU A 163 -3.40 5.98 -10.92
C LEU A 163 -4.80 5.40 -10.75
N ILE A 164 -5.82 6.24 -10.56
CA ILE A 164 -7.22 5.79 -10.45
C ILE A 164 -7.65 5.11 -11.74
N GLY A 165 -7.38 5.70 -12.90
CA GLY A 165 -7.71 5.12 -14.19
C GLY A 165 -7.05 3.75 -14.43
N VAL A 166 -5.74 3.65 -14.18
CA VAL A 166 -4.98 2.40 -14.34
C VAL A 166 -5.47 1.34 -13.34
N MET A 167 -5.74 1.73 -12.09
CA MET A 167 -6.23 0.82 -11.05
C MET A 167 -7.58 0.19 -11.43
N LEU A 168 -8.56 1.01 -11.86
CA LEU A 168 -9.89 0.52 -12.24
C LEU A 168 -9.82 -0.38 -13.49
N PHE A 169 -9.03 0.02 -14.47
CA PHE A 169 -8.79 -0.79 -15.67
C PHE A 169 -8.15 -2.13 -15.32
N SER A 170 -7.06 -2.11 -14.55
CA SER A 170 -6.35 -3.34 -14.15
C SER A 170 -7.20 -4.24 -13.25
N ALA A 171 -8.06 -3.65 -12.39
CA ALA A 171 -8.98 -4.41 -11.54
C ALA A 171 -10.00 -5.22 -12.34
N ALA A 172 -10.50 -4.69 -13.46
CA ALA A 172 -11.42 -5.41 -14.34
C ALA A 172 -10.75 -6.63 -14.99
N TYR A 173 -9.49 -6.50 -15.43
CA TYR A 173 -8.71 -7.64 -15.96
C TYR A 173 -8.34 -8.63 -14.86
N MET A 174 -7.97 -8.14 -13.68
CA MET A 174 -7.66 -9.00 -12.53
C MET A 174 -8.88 -9.81 -12.09
N ALA A 175 -10.09 -9.23 -12.13
CA ALA A 175 -11.33 -9.92 -11.81
C ALA A 175 -11.58 -11.14 -12.72
N GLU A 176 -11.23 -11.02 -14.01
CA GLU A 176 -11.34 -12.12 -14.95
C GLU A 176 -10.28 -13.21 -14.71
N VAL A 177 -9.04 -12.82 -14.41
CA VAL A 177 -7.96 -13.76 -14.06
C VAL A 177 -8.29 -14.56 -12.78
N VAL A 178 -8.83 -13.89 -11.76
CA VAL A 178 -9.25 -14.55 -10.51
C VAL A 178 -10.43 -15.52 -10.72
N ARG A 179 -11.25 -15.23 -11.72
CA ARG A 179 -12.40 -16.09 -12.07
C ARG A 179 -11.98 -17.37 -12.81
N GLY A 180 -10.96 -17.25 -13.72
CA GLY A 180 -10.48 -18.33 -14.60
C GLY A 180 -9.96 -19.49 -13.87
#